data_35162ae0ebd760da3f883b4bab8e007b
#
_entry.id   35162ae0ebd760da3f883b4bab8e007b
#
_cell.length_a   1.000
_cell.length_b   1.000
_cell.length_c   1.000
_cell.angle_alpha   90.00
_cell.angle_beta   90.00
_cell.angle_gamma   90.00
#
_symmetry.space_group_name_H-M   'P 1'
#
loop_
_entity.id
_entity.type
_entity.pdbx_description
1 polymer ?
#
loop_
_entity_poly.entity_id
_entity_poly.type
_entity_poly.pdbx_seq_one_letter_code
_entity_poly.pdbx_strand_id
1 'polypeptide(L)'
;MTGAAQAYGLSRQHIYRLLARYREGGLEAVEPRSRRPASNPRAVPDDVIAAIVLLREKLRAEGLDAGPLTLQWHLAQQNLPVPATSTIRRILHHHGLITPQPRKRPKSSYHRFAAEQPNECWQSDFTHWTLADGTDVEILNWLDDHSRYLLACTAYRRVTGPDVVTSFTATTTRYGLPAATLTDNGAVYTSRFTHGHNDFERLLASLGVTQKNGHPNHPQTQGKIERFHQTLKRWLAARPHPATNAE
;
A
#
# COMPACT_ATOMS: atom_id res chain seq x y z
N MET A 1 -47.44 -41.31 12.27
CA MET A 1 -46.80 -40.31 11.39
C MET A 1 -47.65 -39.05 11.25
N THR A 2 -48.96 -39.12 11.11
CA THR A 2 -49.83 -37.92 11.00
C THR A 2 -49.76 -37.05 12.24
N GLY A 3 -49.75 -37.65 13.45
CA GLY A 3 -49.65 -36.94 14.73
C GLY A 3 -48.30 -36.19 14.90
N ALA A 4 -47.20 -36.80 14.49
CA ALA A 4 -45.88 -36.14 14.57
C ALA A 4 -45.80 -34.96 13.56
N ALA A 5 -46.38 -35.08 12.38
CA ALA A 5 -46.42 -33.99 11.40
C ALA A 5 -47.19 -32.77 11.94
N GLN A 6 -48.30 -32.99 12.59
CA GLN A 6 -49.10 -31.94 13.24
C GLN A 6 -48.40 -31.35 14.46
N ALA A 7 -47.80 -32.18 15.32
CA ALA A 7 -47.15 -31.74 16.54
C ALA A 7 -45.91 -30.83 16.29
N TYR A 8 -45.18 -31.08 15.21
CA TYR A 8 -43.95 -30.34 14.89
C TYR A 8 -44.12 -29.38 13.68
N GLY A 9 -45.31 -29.23 13.13
CA GLY A 9 -45.53 -28.33 11.98
C GLY A 9 -44.77 -28.73 10.73
N LEU A 10 -44.42 -30.01 10.55
CA LEU A 10 -43.65 -30.52 9.43
C LEU A 10 -44.50 -31.31 8.44
N SER A 11 -44.10 -31.29 7.16
CA SER A 11 -44.76 -32.15 6.18
C SER A 11 -44.49 -33.65 6.44
N ARG A 12 -45.41 -34.53 6.22
CA ARG A 12 -45.22 -35.98 6.33
C ARG A 12 -44.03 -36.46 5.51
N GLN A 13 -43.83 -35.93 4.32
CA GLN A 13 -42.70 -36.25 3.46
C GLN A 13 -41.38 -35.87 4.05
N HIS A 14 -41.29 -34.72 4.78
CA HIS A 14 -40.06 -34.31 5.48
C HIS A 14 -39.75 -35.28 6.62
N ILE A 15 -40.73 -35.70 7.40
CA ILE A 15 -40.55 -36.69 8.47
C ILE A 15 -40.03 -38.03 7.93
N TYR A 16 -40.60 -38.52 6.82
CA TYR A 16 -40.11 -39.76 6.20
C TYR A 16 -38.67 -39.63 5.75
N ARG A 17 -38.26 -38.47 5.20
CA ARG A 17 -36.86 -38.22 4.81
C ARG A 17 -35.93 -38.21 6.04
N LEU A 18 -36.36 -37.61 7.14
CA LEU A 18 -35.56 -37.61 8.39
C LEU A 18 -35.41 -39.01 8.94
N LEU A 19 -36.47 -39.81 8.94
CA LEU A 19 -36.45 -41.21 9.39
C LEU A 19 -35.55 -42.09 8.50
N ALA A 20 -35.56 -41.91 7.18
CA ALA A 20 -34.65 -42.61 6.30
C ALA A 20 -33.20 -42.28 6.63
N ARG A 21 -32.88 -40.99 6.79
CA ARG A 21 -31.55 -40.54 7.19
C ARG A 21 -31.12 -41.10 8.57
N TYR A 22 -32.06 -41.13 9.52
CA TYR A 22 -31.78 -41.71 10.84
C TYR A 22 -31.44 -43.21 10.76
N ARG A 23 -32.16 -43.97 9.91
CA ARG A 23 -31.90 -45.41 9.72
C ARG A 23 -30.55 -45.68 9.04
N GLU A 24 -30.11 -44.76 8.17
CA GLU A 24 -28.81 -44.86 7.46
C GLU A 24 -27.62 -44.49 8.34
N GLY A 25 -27.71 -43.50 9.21
CA GLY A 25 -26.56 -42.97 9.91
C GLY A 25 -26.84 -42.39 11.31
N GLY A 26 -27.96 -42.78 11.95
CA GLY A 26 -28.27 -42.36 13.32
C GLY A 26 -28.61 -40.86 13.42
N LEU A 27 -28.49 -40.33 14.63
CA LEU A 27 -28.83 -38.93 14.95
C LEU A 27 -28.02 -37.93 14.17
N GLU A 28 -26.74 -38.17 13.95
CA GLU A 28 -25.84 -37.30 13.19
C GLU A 28 -26.26 -37.13 11.74
N ALA A 29 -26.84 -38.17 11.13
CA ALA A 29 -27.35 -38.08 9.76
C ALA A 29 -28.64 -37.26 9.62
N VAL A 30 -29.32 -37.00 10.73
CA VAL A 30 -30.55 -36.16 10.78
C VAL A 30 -30.24 -34.68 10.73
N GLU A 31 -29.05 -34.25 11.22
CA GLU A 31 -28.65 -32.88 11.21
C GLU A 31 -28.67 -32.23 9.81
N PRO A 32 -28.98 -30.94 9.72
CA PRO A 32 -29.02 -30.26 8.43
C PRO A 32 -27.65 -30.36 7.71
N ARG A 33 -27.64 -30.94 6.52
CA ARG A 33 -26.42 -30.94 5.68
C ARG A 33 -26.10 -29.53 5.22
N SER A 34 -24.80 -29.23 5.09
CA SER A 34 -24.36 -27.97 4.51
C SER A 34 -25.03 -27.71 3.16
N ARG A 35 -25.54 -26.50 2.97
CA ARG A 35 -26.10 -26.03 1.68
C ARG A 35 -25.01 -25.53 0.73
N ARG A 36 -23.74 -25.56 1.16
CA ARG A 36 -22.62 -25.14 0.33
C ARG A 36 -22.49 -26.08 -0.87
N PRO A 37 -22.33 -25.55 -2.11
CA PRO A 37 -22.06 -26.35 -3.27
C PRO A 37 -20.85 -27.26 -3.05
N ALA A 38 -20.91 -28.50 -3.50
CA ALA A 38 -19.80 -29.47 -3.40
C ALA A 38 -18.59 -29.07 -4.25
N SER A 39 -18.80 -28.31 -5.32
CA SER A 39 -17.72 -27.80 -6.18
C SER A 39 -17.89 -26.30 -6.43
N ASN A 40 -16.79 -25.62 -6.71
CA ASN A 40 -16.77 -24.24 -7.14
C ASN A 40 -16.07 -24.15 -8.51
N PRO A 41 -16.83 -24.13 -9.63
CA PRO A 41 -16.25 -24.07 -10.98
C PRO A 41 -15.41 -22.80 -11.24
N ARG A 42 -15.61 -21.75 -10.41
CA ARG A 42 -14.84 -20.49 -10.46
C ARG A 42 -13.74 -20.43 -9.42
N ALA A 43 -13.35 -21.55 -8.83
CA ALA A 43 -12.20 -21.57 -7.92
C ALA A 43 -10.94 -21.15 -8.69
N VAL A 44 -10.07 -20.41 -8.00
CA VAL A 44 -8.75 -20.11 -8.55
C VAL A 44 -7.97 -21.44 -8.57
N PRO A 45 -7.32 -21.79 -9.69
CA PRO A 45 -6.50 -23.00 -9.78
C PRO A 45 -5.38 -23.02 -8.75
N ASP A 46 -4.99 -24.20 -8.30
CA ASP A 46 -4.01 -24.37 -7.21
C ASP A 46 -2.61 -23.88 -7.61
N ASP A 47 -2.23 -24.02 -8.88
CA ASP A 47 -0.98 -23.51 -9.43
C ASP A 47 -0.91 -21.97 -9.38
N VAL A 48 -2.04 -21.29 -9.64
CA VAL A 48 -2.14 -19.82 -9.52
C VAL A 48 -2.09 -19.40 -8.04
N ILE A 49 -2.70 -20.18 -7.14
CA ILE A 49 -2.60 -19.92 -5.69
C ILE A 49 -1.14 -20.06 -5.24
N ALA A 50 -0.46 -21.11 -5.65
CA ALA A 50 0.96 -21.34 -5.34
C ALA A 50 1.83 -20.18 -5.90
N ALA A 51 1.59 -19.76 -7.13
CA ALA A 51 2.30 -18.62 -7.74
C ALA A 51 2.10 -17.31 -6.94
N ILE A 52 0.88 -17.05 -6.47
CA ILE A 52 0.57 -15.87 -5.63
C ILE A 52 1.37 -15.91 -4.32
N VAL A 53 1.41 -17.06 -3.64
CA VAL A 53 2.12 -17.24 -2.38
C VAL A 53 3.62 -17.06 -2.59
N LEU A 54 4.22 -17.76 -3.54
CA LEU A 54 5.63 -17.68 -3.86
C LEU A 54 6.06 -16.24 -4.24
N LEU A 55 5.29 -15.59 -5.11
CA LEU A 55 5.55 -14.22 -5.52
C LEU A 55 5.47 -13.25 -4.35
N ARG A 56 4.50 -13.44 -3.45
CA ARG A 56 4.38 -12.63 -2.22
C ARG A 56 5.61 -12.76 -1.34
N GLU A 57 6.11 -13.96 -1.12
CA GLU A 57 7.29 -14.23 -0.30
C GLU A 57 8.55 -13.64 -0.95
N LYS A 58 8.74 -13.88 -2.25
CA LYS A 58 9.86 -13.32 -3.02
C LYS A 58 9.92 -11.79 -2.92
N LEU A 59 8.84 -11.10 -3.26
CA LEU A 59 8.79 -9.64 -3.21
C LEU A 59 9.03 -9.08 -1.80
N ARG A 60 8.52 -9.78 -0.77
CA ARG A 60 8.80 -9.39 0.62
C ARG A 60 10.27 -9.56 0.99
N ALA A 61 10.90 -10.66 0.59
CA ALA A 61 12.32 -10.90 0.82
C ALA A 61 13.19 -9.84 0.12
N GLU A 62 12.77 -9.38 -1.05
CA GLU A 62 13.42 -8.30 -1.80
C GLU A 62 13.10 -6.90 -1.27
N GLY A 63 12.28 -6.76 -0.22
CA GLY A 63 11.85 -5.49 0.35
C GLY A 63 10.87 -4.69 -0.52
N LEU A 64 10.33 -5.31 -1.56
CA LEU A 64 9.40 -4.69 -2.50
C LEU A 64 7.96 -4.66 -1.96
N ASP A 65 7.12 -3.81 -2.57
CA ASP A 65 5.68 -3.89 -2.31
C ASP A 65 5.13 -5.20 -2.87
N ALA A 66 4.40 -5.90 -2.04
CA ALA A 66 3.83 -7.20 -2.36
C ALA A 66 2.32 -7.24 -2.07
N GLY A 67 1.65 -6.08 -2.28
CA GLY A 67 0.20 -5.96 -2.14
C GLY A 67 -0.57 -6.66 -3.27
N PRO A 68 -1.89 -6.85 -3.12
CA PRO A 68 -2.70 -7.53 -4.14
C PRO A 68 -2.63 -6.91 -5.54
N LEU A 69 -2.50 -5.58 -5.66
CA LEU A 69 -2.35 -4.89 -6.95
C LEU A 69 -1.00 -5.20 -7.60
N THR A 70 0.07 -5.17 -6.81
CA THR A 70 1.43 -5.49 -7.28
C THR A 70 1.50 -6.95 -7.74
N LEU A 71 0.89 -7.86 -6.97
CA LEU A 71 0.81 -9.28 -7.35
C LEU A 71 0.03 -9.49 -8.64
N GLN A 72 -1.09 -8.78 -8.86
CA GLN A 72 -1.83 -8.80 -10.13
C GLN A 72 -0.93 -8.41 -11.31
N TRP A 73 -0.19 -7.33 -11.15
CA TRP A 73 0.72 -6.85 -12.20
C TRP A 73 1.78 -7.91 -12.54
N HIS A 74 2.42 -8.51 -11.55
CA HIS A 74 3.43 -9.56 -11.78
C HIS A 74 2.84 -10.83 -12.40
N LEU A 75 1.64 -11.26 -11.98
CA LEU A 75 0.95 -12.40 -12.60
C LEU A 75 0.65 -12.14 -14.07
N ALA A 76 0.17 -10.92 -14.40
CA ALA A 76 -0.08 -10.52 -15.78
C ALA A 76 1.19 -10.57 -16.64
N GLN A 77 2.35 -10.12 -16.11
CA GLN A 77 3.63 -10.19 -16.81
C GLN A 77 4.10 -11.64 -17.08
N GLN A 78 3.65 -12.59 -16.25
CA GLN A 78 3.95 -14.01 -16.38
C GLN A 78 2.90 -14.75 -17.24
N ASN A 79 1.96 -14.05 -17.85
CA ASN A 79 0.82 -14.61 -18.60
C ASN A 79 -0.01 -15.63 -17.80
N LEU A 80 -0.03 -15.50 -16.47
CA LEU A 80 -0.86 -16.31 -15.60
C LEU A 80 -2.27 -15.73 -15.47
N PRO A 81 -3.28 -16.56 -15.17
CA PRO A 81 -4.61 -16.06 -14.82
C PRO A 81 -4.55 -15.05 -13.67
N VAL A 82 -5.19 -13.91 -13.85
CA VAL A 82 -5.13 -12.80 -12.91
C VAL A 82 -6.43 -12.70 -12.09
N PRO A 83 -6.48 -13.24 -10.86
CA PRO A 83 -7.64 -13.10 -10.00
C PRO A 83 -7.87 -11.64 -9.57
N ALA A 84 -9.12 -11.30 -9.22
CA ALA A 84 -9.43 -9.99 -8.66
C ALA A 84 -8.63 -9.74 -7.36
N THR A 85 -8.30 -8.46 -7.09
CA THR A 85 -7.51 -8.06 -5.90
C THR A 85 -8.14 -8.54 -4.58
N SER A 86 -9.47 -8.56 -4.50
CA SER A 86 -10.19 -9.11 -3.35
C SER A 86 -9.98 -10.62 -3.18
N THR A 87 -9.90 -11.35 -4.28
CA THR A 87 -9.62 -12.79 -4.27
C THR A 87 -8.17 -13.05 -3.84
N ILE A 88 -7.18 -12.33 -4.40
CA ILE A 88 -5.79 -12.40 -3.97
C ILE A 88 -5.67 -12.08 -2.47
N ARG A 89 -6.33 -11.03 -1.99
CA ARG A 89 -6.33 -10.70 -0.55
C ARG A 89 -6.87 -11.85 0.31
N ARG A 90 -7.93 -12.53 -0.14
CA ARG A 90 -8.51 -13.67 0.58
C ARG A 90 -7.56 -14.87 0.60
N ILE A 91 -6.88 -15.14 -0.53
CA ILE A 91 -5.84 -16.20 -0.61
C ILE A 91 -4.73 -15.88 0.37
N LEU A 92 -4.16 -14.68 0.33
CA LEU A 92 -3.09 -14.26 1.25
C LEU A 92 -3.50 -14.35 2.72
N HIS A 93 -4.76 -14.00 3.03
CA HIS A 93 -5.29 -14.12 4.39
C HIS A 93 -5.40 -15.58 4.83
N HIS A 94 -5.89 -16.45 3.94
CA HIS A 94 -6.02 -17.90 4.21
C HIS A 94 -4.65 -18.55 4.47
N HIS A 95 -3.61 -18.12 3.77
CA HIS A 95 -2.23 -18.58 3.96
C HIS A 95 -1.47 -17.84 5.09
N GLY A 96 -2.14 -17.04 5.93
CA GLY A 96 -1.51 -16.32 7.03
C GLY A 96 -0.51 -15.23 6.63
N LEU A 97 -0.49 -14.84 5.35
CA LEU A 97 0.44 -13.85 4.80
C LEU A 97 -0.01 -12.39 4.99
N ILE A 98 -1.12 -12.18 5.67
CA ILE A 98 -1.62 -10.86 6.07
C ILE A 98 -1.71 -10.81 7.59
N THR A 99 -0.96 -9.88 8.19
CA THR A 99 -1.09 -9.58 9.62
C THR A 99 -2.30 -8.67 9.82
N PRO A 100 -3.34 -9.09 10.55
CA PRO A 100 -4.46 -8.23 10.88
C PRO A 100 -4.01 -7.01 11.70
N GLN A 101 -4.49 -5.83 11.35
CA GLN A 101 -4.21 -4.60 12.09
C GLN A 101 -5.55 -3.96 12.54
N PRO A 102 -6.18 -4.48 13.60
CA PRO A 102 -7.52 -4.06 14.02
C PRO A 102 -7.60 -2.59 14.47
N ARG A 103 -6.45 -1.98 14.84
CA ARG A 103 -6.38 -0.55 15.25
C ARG A 103 -6.37 0.42 14.08
N LYS A 104 -6.18 -0.03 12.83
CA LYS A 104 -6.25 0.86 11.66
C LYS A 104 -7.69 1.19 11.34
N ARG A 105 -7.97 2.49 11.24
CA ARG A 105 -9.28 2.98 10.79
C ARG A 105 -9.62 2.43 9.40
N PRO A 106 -10.89 2.18 9.09
CA PRO A 106 -11.33 1.78 7.75
C PRO A 106 -10.87 2.81 6.70
N LYS A 107 -10.47 2.35 5.51
CA LYS A 107 -10.03 3.24 4.41
C LYS A 107 -11.09 4.26 4.00
N SER A 108 -12.36 3.94 4.16
CA SER A 108 -13.50 4.83 3.90
C SER A 108 -13.59 6.03 4.84
N SER A 109 -12.92 5.99 6.01
CA SER A 109 -12.90 7.09 6.97
C SER A 109 -11.81 8.14 6.71
N TYR A 110 -10.95 7.93 5.70
CA TYR A 110 -9.91 8.88 5.33
C TYR A 110 -10.37 9.78 4.18
N HIS A 111 -10.46 11.08 4.43
CA HIS A 111 -10.47 12.07 3.35
C HIS A 111 -9.09 12.06 2.68
N ARG A 112 -9.01 11.59 1.45
CA ARG A 112 -7.75 11.57 0.69
C ARG A 112 -7.64 12.90 -0.05
N PHE A 113 -6.68 13.70 0.36
CA PHE A 113 -6.17 14.74 -0.52
C PHE A 113 -5.33 14.04 -1.62
N ALA A 114 -5.69 14.25 -2.86
CA ALA A 114 -4.92 13.80 -4.02
C ALA A 114 -5.05 14.85 -5.10
N ALA A 115 -3.92 15.23 -5.70
CA ALA A 115 -3.90 16.06 -6.90
C ALA A 115 -4.70 15.36 -8.02
N GLU A 116 -5.41 16.13 -8.83
CA GLU A 116 -6.25 15.59 -9.91
C GLU A 116 -5.43 15.19 -11.13
N GLN A 117 -4.27 15.83 -11.33
CA GLN A 117 -3.41 15.62 -12.50
C GLN A 117 -1.94 15.48 -12.09
N PRO A 118 -1.11 14.81 -12.94
CA PRO A 118 0.34 14.85 -12.78
C PRO A 118 0.87 16.29 -12.84
N ASN A 119 1.93 16.57 -12.10
CA ASN A 119 2.53 17.90 -11.95
C ASN A 119 1.63 18.98 -11.33
N GLU A 120 0.46 18.63 -10.84
CA GLU A 120 -0.35 19.58 -10.05
C GLU A 120 0.28 19.85 -8.68
N CYS A 121 0.84 18.83 -8.04
CA CYS A 121 1.51 18.97 -6.75
C CYS A 121 2.63 17.94 -6.59
N TRP A 122 3.82 18.40 -6.23
CA TRP A 122 4.92 17.53 -5.83
C TRP A 122 5.10 17.54 -4.32
N GLN A 123 5.21 16.37 -3.71
CA GLN A 123 5.59 16.23 -2.32
C GLN A 123 7.11 16.10 -2.19
N SER A 124 7.70 16.78 -1.21
CA SER A 124 9.10 16.60 -0.85
C SER A 124 9.26 16.43 0.64
N ASP A 125 10.13 15.52 0.98
CA ASP A 125 10.56 15.22 2.35
C ASP A 125 11.87 14.43 2.28
N PHE A 126 12.60 14.34 3.37
CA PHE A 126 13.79 13.51 3.45
C PHE A 126 13.68 12.49 4.60
N THR A 127 14.38 11.38 4.43
CA THR A 127 14.43 10.31 5.42
C THR A 127 15.86 9.93 5.72
N HIS A 128 16.10 9.36 6.90
CA HIS A 128 17.43 8.96 7.34
C HIS A 128 17.71 7.50 7.02
N TRP A 129 18.98 7.22 6.69
CA TRP A 129 19.52 5.88 6.54
C TRP A 129 20.94 5.82 7.04
N THR A 130 21.36 4.67 7.61
CA THR A 130 22.71 4.45 8.08
C THR A 130 23.49 3.61 7.08
N LEU A 131 24.65 4.08 6.66
CA LEU A 131 25.55 3.36 5.75
C LEU A 131 26.28 2.21 6.46
N ALA A 132 27.02 1.41 5.68
CA ALA A 132 27.77 0.26 6.20
C ALA A 132 28.86 0.66 7.23
N ASP A 133 29.42 1.85 7.10
CA ASP A 133 30.43 2.41 8.02
C ASP A 133 29.84 3.08 9.27
N GLY A 134 28.52 3.05 9.44
CA GLY A 134 27.80 3.69 10.53
C GLY A 134 27.49 5.18 10.30
N THR A 135 27.82 5.73 9.15
CA THR A 135 27.50 7.13 8.80
C THR A 135 26.01 7.28 8.53
N ASP A 136 25.37 8.24 9.19
CA ASP A 136 23.99 8.60 8.86
C ASP A 136 23.94 9.53 7.64
N VAL A 137 23.00 9.24 6.74
CA VAL A 137 22.70 10.04 5.54
C VAL A 137 21.22 10.41 5.49
N GLU A 138 20.95 11.52 4.87
CA GLU A 138 19.59 12.01 4.60
C GLU A 138 19.28 11.81 3.11
N ILE A 139 18.16 11.15 2.82
CA ILE A 139 17.72 10.86 1.45
C ILE A 139 16.58 11.79 1.11
N LEU A 140 16.84 12.79 0.29
CA LEU A 140 15.87 13.76 -0.21
C LEU A 140 15.08 13.16 -1.36
N ASN A 141 13.75 13.28 -1.29
CA ASN A 141 12.84 12.71 -2.27
C ASN A 141 11.88 13.75 -2.83
N TRP A 142 11.58 13.63 -4.13
CA TRP A 142 10.50 14.33 -4.81
C TRP A 142 9.52 13.31 -5.37
N LEU A 143 8.24 13.43 -5.00
CA LEU A 143 7.17 12.51 -5.37
C LEU A 143 6.01 13.29 -6.00
N ASP A 144 5.56 12.88 -7.17
CA ASP A 144 4.31 13.42 -7.75
C ASP A 144 3.10 12.91 -6.96
N ASP A 145 2.26 13.85 -6.50
CA ASP A 145 1.13 13.55 -5.60
C ASP A 145 0.04 12.73 -6.29
N HIS A 146 -0.19 12.95 -7.58
CA HIS A 146 -1.20 12.23 -8.36
C HIS A 146 -0.76 10.81 -8.69
N SER A 147 0.30 10.69 -9.46
CA SER A 147 0.81 9.40 -9.97
C SER A 147 1.55 8.58 -8.92
N ARG A 148 2.07 9.24 -7.89
CA ARG A 148 3.02 8.69 -6.89
C ARG A 148 4.34 8.25 -7.53
N TYR A 149 4.65 8.81 -8.69
CA TYR A 149 5.92 8.57 -9.34
C TYR A 149 7.04 9.26 -8.57
N LEU A 150 8.12 8.54 -8.32
CA LEU A 150 9.31 9.08 -7.69
C LEU A 150 10.10 9.86 -8.74
N LEU A 151 10.11 11.17 -8.59
CA LEU A 151 10.76 12.08 -9.52
C LEU A 151 12.26 12.20 -9.26
N ALA A 152 12.65 12.24 -7.98
CA ALA A 152 14.04 12.24 -7.55
C ALA A 152 14.20 11.55 -6.19
N CYS A 153 15.36 10.91 -6.00
CA CYS A 153 15.76 10.25 -4.76
C CYS A 153 17.30 10.38 -4.67
N THR A 154 17.78 11.24 -3.79
CA THR A 154 19.22 11.55 -3.72
C THR A 154 19.67 11.56 -2.26
N ALA A 155 20.78 10.85 -1.99
CA ALA A 155 21.36 10.77 -0.65
C ALA A 155 22.39 11.88 -0.45
N TYR A 156 22.37 12.51 0.73
CA TYR A 156 23.28 13.54 1.18
C TYR A 156 23.80 13.16 2.58
N ARG A 157 24.98 13.62 2.95
CA ARG A 157 25.39 13.52 4.37
C ARG A 157 24.43 14.29 5.27
N ARG A 158 24.00 15.45 4.80
CA ARG A 158 22.98 16.29 5.42
C ARG A 158 22.32 17.11 4.31
N VAL A 159 21.02 17.18 4.29
CA VAL A 159 20.26 17.99 3.34
C VAL A 159 20.33 19.46 3.75
N THR A 160 20.76 20.31 2.85
CA THR A 160 20.83 21.76 3.02
C THR A 160 19.85 22.49 2.11
N GLY A 161 19.61 23.77 2.36
CA GLY A 161 18.76 24.60 1.47
C GLY A 161 19.24 24.59 0.02
N PRO A 162 20.55 24.81 -0.26
CA PRO A 162 21.10 24.68 -1.63
C PRO A 162 20.87 23.32 -2.28
N ASP A 163 20.91 22.21 -1.52
CA ASP A 163 20.63 20.88 -2.05
C ASP A 163 19.19 20.74 -2.49
N VAL A 164 18.24 21.29 -1.73
CA VAL A 164 16.81 21.32 -2.10
C VAL A 164 16.61 22.11 -3.39
N VAL A 165 17.22 23.30 -3.51
CA VAL A 165 17.16 24.15 -4.70
C VAL A 165 17.74 23.43 -5.92
N THR A 166 18.91 22.82 -5.79
CA THR A 166 19.58 22.08 -6.87
C THR A 166 18.75 20.87 -7.31
N SER A 167 18.29 20.08 -6.35
CA SER A 167 17.48 18.89 -6.61
C SER A 167 16.14 19.26 -7.29
N PHE A 168 15.46 20.31 -6.80
CA PHE A 168 14.22 20.80 -7.41
C PHE A 168 14.45 21.26 -8.86
N THR A 169 15.49 22.06 -9.09
CA THR A 169 15.81 22.59 -10.44
C THR A 169 16.12 21.46 -11.42
N ALA A 170 16.94 20.49 -11.03
CA ALA A 170 17.24 19.32 -11.84
C ALA A 170 15.96 18.51 -12.16
N THR A 171 15.11 18.34 -11.17
CA THR A 171 13.83 17.60 -11.31
C THR A 171 12.88 18.33 -12.27
N THR A 172 12.74 19.63 -12.13
CA THR A 172 11.88 20.44 -13.03
C THR A 172 12.40 20.49 -14.46
N THR A 173 13.70 20.47 -14.66
CA THR A 173 14.31 20.36 -16.01
C THR A 173 13.89 19.07 -16.71
N ARG A 174 13.76 17.98 -15.95
CA ARG A 174 13.42 16.66 -16.51
C ARG A 174 11.91 16.42 -16.69
N TYR A 175 11.10 16.89 -15.74
CA TYR A 175 9.68 16.53 -15.67
C TYR A 175 8.72 17.71 -15.85
N GLY A 176 9.24 18.92 -16.06
CA GLY A 176 8.44 20.16 -16.10
C GLY A 176 8.18 20.74 -14.73
N LEU A 177 7.59 21.92 -14.69
CA LEU A 177 7.26 22.63 -13.45
C LEU A 177 5.96 22.09 -12.83
N PRO A 178 5.92 21.83 -11.52
CA PRO A 178 4.66 21.58 -10.82
C PRO A 178 3.89 22.89 -10.61
N ALA A 179 2.56 22.81 -10.50
CA ALA A 179 1.77 23.96 -10.10
C ALA A 179 1.96 24.30 -8.61
N ALA A 180 2.25 23.30 -7.78
CA ALA A 180 2.49 23.48 -6.35
C ALA A 180 3.52 22.47 -5.81
N THR A 181 4.16 22.81 -4.69
CA THR A 181 4.92 21.89 -3.85
C THR A 181 4.27 21.75 -2.48
N LEU A 182 4.34 20.56 -1.91
CA LEU A 182 3.92 20.27 -0.54
C LEU A 182 5.12 19.74 0.25
N THR A 183 5.59 20.53 1.22
CA THR A 183 6.75 20.22 2.05
C THR A 183 6.37 20.32 3.53
N ASP A 184 7.25 19.83 4.39
CA ASP A 184 7.14 20.11 5.81
C ASP A 184 7.56 21.58 6.13
N ASN A 185 7.58 21.91 7.42
CA ASN A 185 8.02 23.23 7.89
C ASN A 185 9.52 23.25 8.25
N GLY A 186 10.32 22.31 7.73
CA GLY A 186 11.75 22.26 7.97
C GLY A 186 12.48 23.50 7.42
N ALA A 187 13.54 23.94 8.10
CA ALA A 187 14.27 25.16 7.75
C ALA A 187 14.87 25.12 6.32
N VAL A 188 15.07 23.94 5.75
CA VAL A 188 15.56 23.76 4.37
C VAL A 188 14.51 24.13 3.33
N TYR A 189 13.20 24.05 3.68
CA TYR A 189 12.08 24.36 2.79
C TYR A 189 11.46 25.72 3.05
N THR A 190 11.49 26.23 4.29
CA THR A 190 10.83 27.47 4.65
C THR A 190 11.56 28.21 5.75
N SER A 191 11.55 29.54 5.63
CA SER A 191 12.04 30.47 6.64
C SER A 191 10.93 31.05 7.53
N ARG A 192 9.76 30.45 7.54
CA ARG A 192 8.54 30.95 8.22
C ARG A 192 8.77 31.33 9.70
N PHE A 193 9.73 30.67 10.35
CA PHE A 193 10.04 30.91 11.78
C PHE A 193 11.20 31.89 12.01
N THR A 194 11.92 32.31 10.95
CA THR A 194 13.15 33.12 11.06
C THR A 194 13.06 34.50 10.43
N HIS A 195 11.88 34.92 9.98
CA HIS A 195 11.65 36.15 9.23
C HIS A 195 12.47 36.27 7.93
N GLY A 196 11.79 36.34 6.81
CA GLY A 196 12.39 36.43 5.49
C GLY A 196 11.95 35.29 4.57
N HIS A 197 12.61 35.17 3.43
CA HIS A 197 12.43 34.07 2.49
C HIS A 197 13.77 33.38 2.24
N ASN A 198 13.79 32.05 2.33
CA ASN A 198 14.96 31.26 1.97
C ASN A 198 15.08 31.17 0.42
N ASP A 199 16.18 30.59 -0.07
CA ASP A 199 16.44 30.50 -1.51
C ASP A 199 15.41 29.63 -2.23
N PHE A 200 14.89 28.58 -1.58
CA PHE A 200 13.85 27.73 -2.16
C PHE A 200 12.52 28.48 -2.30
N GLU A 201 12.09 29.21 -1.29
CA GLU A 201 10.90 30.07 -1.34
C GLU A 201 11.00 31.13 -2.45
N ARG A 202 12.19 31.77 -2.57
CA ARG A 202 12.48 32.74 -3.64
C ARG A 202 12.42 32.11 -5.03
N LEU A 203 13.00 30.92 -5.18
CA LEU A 203 12.95 30.15 -6.43
C LEU A 203 11.52 29.81 -6.81
N LEU A 204 10.72 29.26 -5.89
CA LEU A 204 9.31 28.92 -6.16
C LEU A 204 8.51 30.15 -6.58
N ALA A 205 8.69 31.28 -5.89
CA ALA A 205 8.03 32.53 -6.23
C ALA A 205 8.42 33.03 -7.63
N SER A 206 9.71 32.95 -8.00
CA SER A 206 10.19 33.35 -9.33
C SER A 206 9.64 32.49 -10.46
N LEU A 207 9.34 31.22 -10.17
CA LEU A 207 8.80 30.25 -11.12
C LEU A 207 7.25 30.20 -11.12
N GLY A 208 6.59 30.97 -10.26
CA GLY A 208 5.13 30.94 -10.11
C GLY A 208 4.57 29.66 -9.48
N VAL A 209 5.42 28.88 -8.78
CA VAL A 209 5.03 27.63 -8.12
C VAL A 209 4.49 27.93 -6.72
N THR A 210 3.30 27.45 -6.41
CA THR A 210 2.69 27.65 -5.09
C THR A 210 3.31 26.72 -4.06
N GLN A 211 3.85 27.28 -2.96
CA GLN A 211 4.30 26.47 -1.83
C GLN A 211 3.16 26.19 -0.87
N LYS A 212 2.90 24.89 -0.63
CA LYS A 212 1.97 24.41 0.41
C LYS A 212 2.81 23.79 1.53
N ASN A 213 2.64 24.28 2.73
CA ASN A 213 3.28 23.70 3.90
C ASN A 213 2.29 22.80 4.64
N GLY A 214 2.75 21.64 5.12
CA GLY A 214 1.94 20.76 5.95
C GLY A 214 1.47 21.52 7.20
N HIS A 215 0.17 21.39 7.54
CA HIS A 215 -0.31 21.91 8.82
C HIS A 215 0.32 21.09 9.96
N PRO A 216 0.84 21.75 11.02
CA PRO A 216 1.28 21.06 12.22
C PRO A 216 0.17 20.13 12.72
N ASN A 217 0.50 18.87 13.04
CA ASN A 217 -0.43 17.85 13.53
C ASN A 217 -1.51 17.34 12.54
N HIS A 218 -1.37 17.60 11.22
CA HIS A 218 -2.20 16.96 10.18
C HIS A 218 -1.37 15.98 9.34
N PRO A 219 -1.10 14.76 9.81
CA PRO A 219 -0.27 13.76 9.11
C PRO A 219 -0.89 13.26 7.79
N GLN A 220 -2.12 13.66 7.47
CA GLN A 220 -2.83 13.17 6.29
C GLN A 220 -2.33 13.78 4.98
N THR A 221 -1.66 14.95 5.02
CA THR A 221 -1.20 15.66 3.82
C THR A 221 0.05 15.04 3.20
N GLN A 222 0.97 14.48 4.00
CA GLN A 222 2.23 13.87 3.55
C GLN A 222 2.24 12.33 3.58
N GLY A 223 1.11 11.70 3.85
CA GLY A 223 1.02 10.24 3.99
C GLY A 223 1.46 9.43 2.76
N LYS A 224 1.59 10.05 1.58
CA LYS A 224 2.09 9.39 0.37
C LYS A 224 3.60 9.27 0.39
N ILE A 225 4.32 10.35 0.71
CA ILE A 225 5.78 10.33 0.81
C ILE A 225 6.24 9.52 2.02
N GLU A 226 5.52 9.61 3.15
CA GLU A 226 5.76 8.72 4.31
C GLU A 226 5.63 7.23 3.93
N ARG A 227 4.63 6.89 3.14
CA ARG A 227 4.45 5.53 2.63
C ARG A 227 5.58 5.12 1.69
N PHE A 228 6.05 6.03 0.86
CA PHE A 228 7.22 5.81 0.02
C PHE A 228 8.46 5.56 0.88
N HIS A 229 8.74 6.38 1.90
CA HIS A 229 9.86 6.19 2.82
C HIS A 229 9.84 4.80 3.50
N GLN A 230 8.67 4.32 3.91
CA GLN A 230 8.55 2.95 4.44
C GLN A 230 8.92 1.88 3.41
N THR A 231 8.61 2.11 2.13
CA THR A 231 8.95 1.18 1.04
C THR A 231 10.44 1.25 0.74
N LEU A 232 11.01 2.46 0.64
CA LEU A 232 12.43 2.69 0.44
C LEU A 232 13.28 2.04 1.54
N LYS A 233 12.93 2.27 2.81
CA LYS A 233 13.65 1.67 3.96
C LYS A 233 13.60 0.14 3.95
N ARG A 234 12.48 -0.45 3.59
CA ARG A 234 12.39 -1.92 3.45
C ARG A 234 13.25 -2.44 2.30
N TRP A 235 13.26 -1.70 1.19
CA TRP A 235 14.08 -2.05 0.03
C TRP A 235 15.58 -1.97 0.36
N LEU A 236 16.02 -0.92 1.04
CA LEU A 236 17.38 -0.76 1.52
C LEU A 236 17.76 -1.86 2.52
N ALA A 237 16.89 -2.16 3.49
CA ALA A 237 17.14 -3.19 4.52
C ALA A 237 17.24 -4.63 3.95
N ALA A 238 16.67 -4.89 2.77
CA ALA A 238 16.76 -6.18 2.10
C ALA A 238 18.05 -6.35 1.26
N ARG A 239 18.94 -5.37 1.28
CA ARG A 239 20.20 -5.34 0.52
C ARG A 239 21.39 -5.15 1.46
N PRO A 240 22.62 -5.48 1.01
CA PRO A 240 23.81 -5.03 1.71
C PRO A 240 23.76 -3.52 1.93
N HIS A 241 24.13 -3.05 3.11
CA HIS A 241 24.18 -1.64 3.36
C HIS A 241 25.19 -0.98 2.40
N PRO A 242 24.81 0.11 1.72
CA PRO A 242 25.73 0.80 0.83
C PRO A 242 26.94 1.31 1.59
N ALA A 243 28.11 1.26 0.96
CA ALA A 243 29.35 1.75 1.57
C ALA A 243 29.44 3.28 1.49
N THR A 244 28.80 3.89 0.48
CA THR A 244 28.80 5.33 0.26
C THR A 244 27.38 5.84 -0.05
N ASN A 245 27.19 7.14 0.08
CA ASN A 245 25.92 7.78 -0.29
C ASN A 245 25.71 7.91 -1.81
N ALA A 246 26.68 7.50 -2.61
CA ALA A 246 26.61 7.47 -4.07
C ALA A 246 26.05 6.13 -4.62
N GLU A 247 26.07 5.06 -3.82
CA GLU A 247 25.52 3.75 -4.13
C GLU A 247 24.03 3.69 -3.86
#